data_0204087b8fe95d91a79a5591e4c4b24b
#
_entry.id   0204087b8fe95d91a79a5591e4c4b24b
#
_cell.length_a   1.000
_cell.length_b   1.000
_cell.length_c   1.000
_cell.angle_alpha   90.00
_cell.angle_beta   90.00
_cell.angle_gamma   90.00
#
_symmetry.space_group_name_H-M   'P 1'
#
loop_
_entity.id
_entity.type
_entity.pdbx_description
1 polymer ?
#
loop_
_entity_poly.entity_id
_entity_poly.type
_entity_poly.pdbx_seq_one_letter_code
_entity_poly.pdbx_strand_id
1 'polypeptide(L)'
;MTFASIHRWPPILLIALIGLVPARPWQAQPNNGSTSPTARKVARIELARSIRAFATSTLANGDCLVSRGLLSRSQANQAMGIALREMGISPEVLSNPQVLKAAGLLLFDLDENCSLNNLDQDKALKLVTDEL
;
A
#
# COMPACT_ATOMS: atom_id res chain seq x y z
N MET A 1 59.35 -10.25 6.53
CA MET A 1 60.05 -10.68 5.31
C MET A 1 59.17 -11.66 4.57
N THR A 2 59.02 -11.41 3.23
CA THR A 2 58.46 -12.23 2.14
C THR A 2 56.92 -12.18 2.03
N PHE A 3 56.43 -11.38 1.19
CA PHE A 3 56.32 -11.27 -0.27
C PHE A 3 55.00 -11.87 -0.81
N ALA A 4 54.21 -10.95 -1.31
CA ALA A 4 53.07 -11.00 -2.19
C ALA A 4 53.13 -12.09 -3.28
N SER A 5 51.99 -12.74 -3.50
CA SER A 5 51.71 -13.43 -4.74
C SER A 5 50.51 -12.78 -5.41
N ILE A 6 50.79 -12.02 -6.46
CA ILE A 6 49.87 -11.37 -7.34
C ILE A 6 49.34 -12.44 -8.30
N HIS A 7 48.09 -12.87 -8.10
CA HIS A 7 47.39 -13.72 -9.09
C HIS A 7 46.91 -12.86 -10.26
N ARG A 8 47.63 -12.97 -11.33
CA ARG A 8 47.39 -12.43 -12.65
C ARG A 8 46.18 -13.19 -13.26
N TRP A 9 45.01 -12.58 -13.32
CA TRP A 9 43.87 -13.11 -14.07
C TRP A 9 44.03 -12.80 -15.55
N PRO A 10 43.78 -13.77 -16.45
CA PRO A 10 43.76 -13.51 -17.90
C PRO A 10 42.51 -12.74 -18.31
N PRO A 11 42.59 -11.89 -19.34
CA PRO A 11 41.42 -11.19 -19.85
C PRO A 11 40.57 -12.19 -20.64
N ILE A 12 39.46 -12.59 -20.05
CA ILE A 12 38.39 -13.32 -20.78
C ILE A 12 37.71 -12.31 -21.67
N LEU A 13 37.96 -12.42 -22.96
CA LEU A 13 37.24 -11.77 -24.04
C LEU A 13 35.78 -12.31 -24.04
N LEU A 14 34.91 -11.63 -23.32
CA LEU A 14 33.45 -11.86 -23.37
C LEU A 14 32.93 -11.16 -24.63
N ILE A 15 32.83 -11.93 -25.72
CA ILE A 15 32.13 -11.52 -26.94
C ILE A 15 30.64 -11.41 -26.55
N ALA A 16 30.19 -10.19 -26.31
CA ALA A 16 28.81 -9.87 -26.15
C ALA A 16 28.10 -10.02 -27.50
N LEU A 17 27.49 -11.17 -27.73
CA LEU A 17 26.43 -11.34 -28.71
C LEU A 17 25.22 -10.51 -28.23
N ILE A 18 25.22 -9.24 -28.60
CA ILE A 18 24.06 -8.38 -28.47
C ILE A 18 23.06 -8.86 -29.52
N GLY A 19 22.22 -9.82 -29.10
CA GLY A 19 21.02 -10.16 -29.87
C GLY A 19 20.17 -8.90 -29.98
N LEU A 20 20.06 -8.37 -31.19
CA LEU A 20 19.06 -7.37 -31.57
C LEU A 20 17.66 -7.97 -31.29
N VAL A 21 17.18 -7.82 -30.08
CA VAL A 21 15.75 -7.96 -29.83
C VAL A 21 15.13 -6.70 -30.41
N PRO A 22 14.29 -6.79 -31.47
CA PRO A 22 13.57 -5.62 -31.93
C PRO A 22 12.73 -5.13 -30.77
N ALA A 23 13.10 -3.97 -30.20
CA ALA A 23 12.25 -3.25 -29.27
C ALA A 23 10.94 -2.98 -30.01
N ARG A 24 9.92 -3.78 -29.74
CA ARG A 24 8.57 -3.44 -30.17
C ARG A 24 8.25 -2.12 -29.46
N PRO A 25 8.03 -1.03 -30.22
CA PRO A 25 7.55 0.17 -29.59
C PRO A 25 6.26 -0.23 -28.89
N TRP A 26 6.20 0.06 -27.60
CA TRP A 26 4.95 0.07 -26.87
C TRP A 26 4.08 1.10 -27.57
N GLN A 27 3.36 0.66 -28.60
CA GLN A 27 2.31 1.47 -29.18
C GLN A 27 1.28 1.62 -28.07
N ALA A 28 1.39 2.74 -27.34
CA ALA A 28 0.28 3.26 -26.59
C ALA A 28 -0.85 3.37 -27.63
N GLN A 29 -1.71 2.35 -27.70
CA GLN A 29 -2.95 2.43 -28.43
C GLN A 29 -3.64 3.68 -27.91
N PRO A 30 -3.92 4.67 -28.75
CA PRO A 30 -4.81 5.73 -28.34
C PRO A 30 -6.15 5.04 -28.06
N ASN A 31 -6.41 4.75 -26.79
CA ASN A 31 -7.71 4.29 -26.32
C ASN A 31 -8.68 5.47 -26.50
N ASN A 32 -9.13 5.70 -27.72
CA ASN A 32 -10.34 6.49 -28.03
C ASN A 32 -11.60 5.71 -27.58
N GLY A 33 -11.44 4.70 -26.76
CA GLY A 33 -12.52 4.02 -26.08
C GLY A 33 -13.04 4.88 -24.96
N SER A 34 -14.11 5.63 -25.18
CA SER A 34 -14.90 6.19 -24.10
C SER A 34 -15.23 5.04 -23.14
N THR A 35 -14.61 5.02 -21.96
CA THR A 35 -14.91 4.06 -20.90
C THR A 35 -16.41 4.03 -20.69
N SER A 36 -17.03 2.84 -20.77
CA SER A 36 -18.46 2.71 -20.65
C SER A 36 -18.97 3.33 -19.34
N PRO A 37 -20.18 3.87 -19.28
CA PRO A 37 -20.75 4.40 -18.03
C PRO A 37 -20.68 3.37 -16.88
N THR A 38 -20.88 2.09 -17.20
CA THR A 38 -20.79 0.99 -16.24
C THR A 38 -19.37 0.82 -15.70
N ALA A 39 -18.35 0.83 -16.56
CA ALA A 39 -16.96 0.72 -16.14
C ALA A 39 -16.56 1.89 -15.23
N ARG A 40 -16.99 3.11 -15.55
CA ARG A 40 -16.77 4.28 -14.70
C ARG A 40 -17.45 4.16 -13.34
N LYS A 41 -18.66 3.62 -13.29
CA LYS A 41 -19.37 3.39 -12.04
C LYS A 41 -18.65 2.38 -11.16
N VAL A 42 -18.23 1.25 -11.73
CA VAL A 42 -17.45 0.23 -11.01
C VAL A 42 -16.14 0.81 -10.47
N ALA A 43 -15.39 1.52 -11.31
CA ALA A 43 -14.13 2.14 -10.89
C ALA A 43 -14.32 3.12 -9.71
N ARG A 44 -15.41 3.90 -9.69
CA ARG A 44 -15.70 4.80 -8.56
C ARG A 44 -16.03 4.03 -7.28
N ILE A 45 -16.77 2.94 -7.36
CA ILE A 45 -17.11 2.10 -6.21
C ILE A 45 -15.84 1.48 -5.63
N GLU A 46 -14.97 0.92 -6.46
CA GLU A 46 -13.73 0.31 -6.01
C GLU A 46 -12.76 1.34 -5.44
N LEU A 47 -12.67 2.52 -6.04
CA LEU A 47 -11.88 3.60 -5.48
C LEU A 47 -12.38 4.04 -4.10
N ALA A 48 -13.70 4.21 -3.95
CA ALA A 48 -14.30 4.60 -2.67
C ALA A 48 -14.06 3.52 -1.60
N ARG A 49 -14.13 2.24 -1.97
CA ARG A 49 -13.82 1.11 -1.08
C ARG A 49 -12.34 1.12 -0.66
N SER A 50 -11.43 1.31 -1.60
CA SER A 50 -9.99 1.40 -1.31
C SER A 50 -9.65 2.56 -0.38
N ILE A 51 -10.27 3.73 -0.55
CA ILE A 51 -10.13 4.88 0.34
C ILE A 51 -10.58 4.54 1.76
N ARG A 52 -11.75 3.90 1.91
CA ARG A 52 -12.24 3.47 3.22
C ARG A 52 -11.35 2.42 3.87
N ALA A 53 -10.83 1.46 3.09
CA ALA A 53 -9.91 0.44 3.60
C ALA A 53 -8.60 1.06 4.13
N PHE A 54 -8.02 2.01 3.40
CA PHE A 54 -6.84 2.74 3.87
C PHE A 54 -7.14 3.56 5.15
N ALA A 55 -8.26 4.28 5.18
CA ALA A 55 -8.66 5.04 6.35
C ALA A 55 -8.92 4.13 7.57
N THR A 56 -9.50 2.96 7.36
CA THR A 56 -9.75 1.95 8.41
C THR A 56 -8.44 1.46 9.04
N SER A 57 -7.45 1.09 8.24
CA SER A 57 -6.15 0.66 8.74
C SER A 57 -5.41 1.79 9.46
N THR A 58 -5.48 3.00 8.92
CA THR A 58 -4.87 4.20 9.53
C THR A 58 -5.49 4.50 10.89
N LEU A 59 -6.81 4.42 11.02
CA LEU A 59 -7.53 4.66 12.28
C LEU A 59 -7.22 3.57 13.31
N ALA A 60 -7.32 2.29 12.92
CA ALA A 60 -7.03 1.17 13.81
C ALA A 60 -5.58 1.23 14.36
N ASN A 61 -4.61 1.53 13.48
CA ASN A 61 -3.22 1.70 13.87
C ASN A 61 -3.06 2.87 14.87
N GLY A 62 -3.63 4.03 14.57
CA GLY A 62 -3.59 5.20 15.46
C GLY A 62 -4.21 4.92 16.84
N ASP A 63 -5.36 4.26 16.87
CA ASP A 63 -6.05 3.89 18.11
C ASP A 63 -5.27 2.86 18.93
N CYS A 64 -4.65 1.89 18.27
CA CYS A 64 -3.75 0.94 18.90
C CYS A 64 -2.55 1.64 19.55
N LEU A 65 -1.87 2.54 18.85
CA LEU A 65 -0.72 3.28 19.39
C LEU A 65 -1.10 4.13 20.61
N VAL A 66 -2.29 4.73 20.59
CA VAL A 66 -2.80 5.48 21.74
C VAL A 66 -3.13 4.55 22.90
N SER A 67 -3.80 3.43 22.67
CA SER A 67 -4.17 2.48 23.72
C SER A 67 -2.96 1.88 24.43
N ARG A 68 -1.85 1.77 23.72
CA ARG A 68 -0.57 1.31 24.27
C ARG A 68 0.29 2.42 24.90
N GLY A 69 -0.19 3.65 24.88
CA GLY A 69 0.52 4.80 25.45
C GLY A 69 1.76 5.23 24.64
N LEU A 70 1.90 4.75 23.39
CA LEU A 70 3.03 5.09 22.50
C LEU A 70 2.85 6.47 21.88
N LEU A 71 1.61 6.91 21.68
CA LEU A 71 1.26 8.25 21.22
C LEU A 71 0.16 8.84 22.09
N SER A 72 0.18 10.17 22.25
CA SER A 72 -1.01 10.88 22.74
C SER A 72 -2.11 10.89 21.66
N ARG A 73 -3.36 11.06 22.05
CA ARG A 73 -4.48 11.18 21.11
C ARG A 73 -4.26 12.31 20.09
N SER A 74 -3.72 13.44 20.53
CA SER A 74 -3.40 14.57 19.65
C SER A 74 -2.35 14.22 18.59
N GLN A 75 -1.27 13.54 19.00
CA GLN A 75 -0.22 13.11 18.08
C GLN A 75 -0.75 12.07 17.08
N ALA A 76 -1.56 11.10 17.53
CA ALA A 76 -2.16 10.13 16.65
C ALA A 76 -3.09 10.80 15.62
N ASN A 77 -3.95 11.71 16.04
CA ASN A 77 -4.85 12.44 15.13
C ASN A 77 -4.06 13.25 14.09
N GLN A 78 -2.98 13.91 14.49
CA GLN A 78 -2.11 14.65 13.58
C GLN A 78 -1.44 13.71 12.57
N ALA A 79 -0.86 12.61 13.02
CA ALA A 79 -0.19 11.64 12.16
C ALA A 79 -1.16 11.01 11.14
N MET A 80 -2.34 10.58 11.59
CA MET A 80 -3.38 10.06 10.70
C MET A 80 -3.81 11.07 9.65
N GLY A 81 -4.01 12.33 10.07
CA GLY A 81 -4.39 13.40 9.16
C GLY A 81 -3.30 13.71 8.12
N ILE A 82 -2.02 13.61 8.48
CA ILE A 82 -0.91 13.76 7.54
C ILE A 82 -0.91 12.60 6.54
N ALA A 83 -0.93 11.37 7.02
CA ALA A 83 -0.91 10.17 6.17
C ALA A 83 -2.03 10.18 5.13
N LEU A 84 -3.24 10.55 5.52
CA LEU A 84 -4.37 10.65 4.59
C LEU A 84 -4.17 11.74 3.54
N ARG A 85 -3.72 12.94 3.96
CA ARG A 85 -3.47 14.04 3.02
C ARG A 85 -2.37 13.74 2.02
N GLU A 86 -1.32 13.04 2.41
CA GLU A 86 -0.26 12.60 1.50
C GLU A 86 -0.77 11.64 0.43
N MET A 87 -1.81 10.87 0.73
CA MET A 87 -2.52 10.01 -0.23
C MET A 87 -3.62 10.75 -1.01
N GLY A 88 -3.79 12.07 -0.81
CA GLY A 88 -4.85 12.84 -1.44
C GLY A 88 -6.25 12.56 -0.87
N ILE A 89 -6.33 11.99 0.34
CA ILE A 89 -7.58 11.62 0.99
C ILE A 89 -7.93 12.67 2.06
N SER A 90 -9.19 13.14 2.07
CA SER A 90 -9.66 14.02 3.14
C SER A 90 -9.67 13.29 4.48
N PRO A 91 -9.09 13.87 5.56
CA PRO A 91 -9.15 13.28 6.90
C PRO A 91 -10.58 13.09 7.45
N GLU A 92 -11.57 13.76 6.88
CA GLU A 92 -12.99 13.60 7.25
C GLU A 92 -13.49 12.16 7.06
N VAL A 93 -12.82 11.38 6.20
CA VAL A 93 -13.14 9.96 6.00
C VAL A 93 -13.04 9.15 7.31
N LEU A 94 -12.23 9.58 8.27
CA LEU A 94 -12.10 8.92 9.57
C LEU A 94 -13.39 8.97 10.40
N SER A 95 -14.28 9.91 10.12
CA SER A 95 -15.60 9.99 10.78
C SER A 95 -16.69 9.16 10.08
N ASN A 96 -16.36 8.51 8.96
CA ASN A 96 -17.31 7.66 8.25
C ASN A 96 -17.72 6.46 9.13
N PRO A 97 -19.02 6.18 9.32
CA PRO A 97 -19.50 5.10 10.20
C PRO A 97 -18.97 3.71 9.81
N GLN A 98 -18.80 3.43 8.51
CA GLN A 98 -18.21 2.17 8.05
C GLN A 98 -16.74 2.06 8.44
N VAL A 99 -15.98 3.14 8.29
CA VAL A 99 -14.57 3.20 8.69
C VAL A 99 -14.42 3.00 10.20
N LEU A 100 -15.23 3.68 10.99
CA LEU A 100 -15.22 3.53 12.46
C LEU A 100 -15.52 2.10 12.90
N LYS A 101 -16.56 1.49 12.32
CA LYS A 101 -16.94 0.10 12.61
C LYS A 101 -15.83 -0.88 12.21
N ALA A 102 -15.33 -0.77 10.99
CA ALA A 102 -14.29 -1.65 10.46
C ALA A 102 -12.97 -1.49 11.22
N ALA A 103 -12.59 -0.26 11.62
CA ALA A 103 -11.40 -0.02 12.44
C ALA A 103 -11.51 -0.68 13.81
N GLY A 104 -12.67 -0.63 14.45
CA GLY A 104 -12.93 -1.32 15.71
C GLY A 104 -12.77 -2.85 15.60
N LEU A 105 -13.19 -3.45 14.48
CA LEU A 105 -12.98 -4.87 14.22
C LEU A 105 -11.49 -5.17 13.96
N LEU A 106 -10.82 -4.36 13.13
CA LEU A 106 -9.43 -4.55 12.77
C LEU A 106 -8.47 -4.41 13.96
N LEU A 107 -8.83 -3.64 14.97
CA LEU A 107 -8.03 -3.42 16.16
C LEU A 107 -7.64 -4.71 16.90
N PHE A 108 -8.52 -5.73 16.84
CA PHE A 108 -8.27 -7.05 17.44
C PHE A 108 -7.24 -7.90 16.68
N ASP A 109 -6.94 -7.53 15.45
CA ASP A 109 -6.02 -8.25 14.56
C ASP A 109 -4.64 -7.60 14.48
N LEU A 110 -4.44 -6.46 15.15
CA LEU A 110 -3.15 -5.81 15.22
C LEU A 110 -2.22 -6.53 16.20
N ASP A 111 -0.96 -6.68 15.78
CA ASP A 111 0.09 -7.25 16.62
C ASP A 111 0.54 -6.29 17.76
N GLU A 112 1.54 -6.72 18.53
CA GLU A 112 2.10 -5.93 19.63
C GLU A 112 2.70 -4.59 19.19
N ASN A 113 3.08 -4.46 17.93
CA ASN A 113 3.62 -3.24 17.34
C ASN A 113 2.56 -2.41 16.61
N CYS A 114 1.28 -2.74 16.81
CA CYS A 114 0.15 -2.13 16.11
C CYS A 114 0.24 -2.31 14.58
N SER A 115 0.84 -3.41 14.12
CA SER A 115 1.06 -3.72 12.71
C SER A 115 0.06 -4.77 12.22
N LEU A 116 -0.24 -4.76 10.92
CA LEU A 116 -1.09 -5.72 10.22
C LEU A 116 -0.33 -6.93 9.67
N ASN A 117 0.94 -7.13 10.08
CA ASN A 117 1.80 -8.17 9.52
C ASN A 117 1.21 -9.59 9.64
N ASN A 118 0.36 -9.82 10.63
CA ASN A 118 -0.26 -11.12 10.89
C ASN A 118 -1.70 -11.21 10.37
N LEU A 119 -2.18 -10.20 9.66
CA LEU A 119 -3.54 -10.23 9.10
C LEU A 119 -3.62 -11.25 7.97
N ASP A 120 -4.47 -12.25 8.16
CA ASP A 120 -4.80 -13.22 7.14
C ASP A 120 -5.47 -12.56 5.93
N GLN A 121 -5.08 -12.97 4.71
CA GLN A 121 -5.59 -12.38 3.48
C GLN A 121 -7.11 -12.57 3.32
N ASP A 122 -7.64 -13.76 3.69
CA ASP A 122 -9.07 -14.05 3.57
C ASP A 122 -9.87 -13.19 4.55
N LYS A 123 -9.33 -12.98 5.75
CA LYS A 123 -9.92 -12.10 6.77
C LYS A 123 -9.91 -10.64 6.34
N ALA A 124 -8.80 -10.19 5.74
CA ALA A 124 -8.70 -8.84 5.18
C ALA A 124 -9.71 -8.62 4.05
N LEU A 125 -9.81 -9.59 3.12
CA LEU A 125 -10.77 -9.55 2.02
C LEU A 125 -12.22 -9.50 2.53
N LYS A 126 -12.53 -10.34 3.51
CA LYS A 126 -13.87 -10.38 4.13
C LYS A 126 -14.21 -9.03 4.79
N LEU A 127 -13.28 -8.46 5.55
CA LEU A 127 -13.49 -7.14 6.17
C LEU A 127 -13.80 -6.07 5.13
N VAL A 128 -13.04 -6.04 4.03
CA VAL A 128 -13.24 -5.07 2.94
C VAL A 128 -14.57 -5.31 2.20
N THR A 129 -14.96 -6.56 2.02
CA THR A 129 -16.17 -6.91 1.27
C THR A 129 -17.44 -6.66 2.09
N ASP A 130 -17.42 -6.99 3.37
CA ASP A 130 -18.63 -7.01 4.21
C ASP A 130 -18.85 -5.66 4.92
N GLU A 131 -17.77 -4.91 5.20
CA GLU A 131 -17.84 -3.72 6.04
C GLU A 131 -17.56 -2.41 5.28
N LEU A 132 -16.92 -2.46 4.11
CA LEU A 132 -16.49 -1.29 3.34
C LEU A 132 -17.05 -1.25 1.92
#